data_87dabc78f7c8251e5453be59dd1cfab6
#
_entry.id   87dabc78f7c8251e5453be59dd1cfab6
#
_cell.length_a   1.000
_cell.length_b   1.000
_cell.length_c   1.000
_cell.angle_alpha   90.00
_cell.angle_beta   90.00
_cell.angle_gamma   90.00
#
_symmetry.space_group_name_H-M   'P 1'
#
loop_
_entity.id
_entity.type
_entity.pdbx_description
1 polymer ?
#
loop_
_entity_poly.entity_id
_entity_poly.type
_entity_poly.pdbx_seq_one_letter_code
_entity_poly.pdbx_strand_id
1 'polypeptide(L)'
;YAFIVPVSASASTFDECWVKQWPVDGQTENLLYATLVAGSGSSNAGVTQVNKGFDAHYDARASYVNRSTRWMPWVGLAIGVLVGVFGVRRRRLEYAGALHSGQSKGAQLLGIGVETGVWAGLATFASCALLLAYAVRMSRSDWVAVLAAAVRTPLAVFAGVMVASLLVGLLIRESQLFRFFKKR
;
A
#
# COMPACT_ATOMS: atom_id res chain seq x y z
N TYR A 1 -7.97 24.66 -29.22
CA TYR A 1 -8.07 23.29 -29.76
C TYR A 1 -6.87 23.06 -30.65
N ALA A 2 -6.10 21.97 -30.44
CA ALA A 2 -4.97 21.55 -31.26
C ALA A 2 -5.38 20.36 -32.12
N PHE A 3 -4.98 20.36 -33.39
CA PHE A 3 -5.18 19.23 -34.29
C PHE A 3 -3.85 18.50 -34.45
N ILE A 4 -3.84 17.20 -34.23
CA ILE A 4 -2.67 16.34 -34.42
C ILE A 4 -2.83 15.67 -35.79
N VAL A 5 -1.94 16.01 -36.72
CA VAL A 5 -1.92 15.41 -38.06
C VAL A 5 -0.70 14.50 -38.15
N PRO A 6 -0.85 13.19 -38.42
CA PRO A 6 0.29 12.32 -38.64
C PRO A 6 0.96 12.65 -39.97
N VAL A 7 2.26 12.96 -39.94
CA VAL A 7 3.08 13.22 -41.13
C VAL A 7 4.31 12.31 -41.13
N SER A 8 4.89 12.01 -42.32
CA SER A 8 6.08 11.19 -42.37
C SER A 8 7.29 11.95 -41.84
N ALA A 9 8.21 11.24 -41.17
CA ALA A 9 9.41 11.80 -40.56
C ALA A 9 10.35 12.50 -41.55
N SER A 10 10.20 12.27 -42.86
CA SER A 10 10.98 12.87 -43.92
C SER A 10 10.45 14.20 -44.48
N ALA A 11 9.28 14.67 -43.98
CA ALA A 11 8.55 15.72 -44.67
C ALA A 11 9.02 17.14 -44.36
N SER A 12 9.54 17.44 -43.15
CA SER A 12 10.02 18.81 -42.78
C SER A 12 10.52 18.89 -41.32
N THR A 13 10.89 20.07 -40.88
CA THR A 13 11.05 20.40 -39.45
C THR A 13 9.71 20.40 -38.75
N PHE A 14 9.66 19.85 -37.54
CA PHE A 14 8.45 19.82 -36.69
C PHE A 14 8.41 21.11 -35.85
N ASP A 15 7.23 21.64 -35.65
CA ASP A 15 7.00 22.83 -34.81
C ASP A 15 7.18 22.51 -33.31
N GLU A 16 6.82 21.28 -32.88
CA GLU A 16 6.92 20.82 -31.50
C GLU A 16 7.33 19.35 -31.42
N CYS A 17 8.16 19.01 -30.43
CA CYS A 17 8.56 17.64 -30.11
C CYS A 17 8.19 17.33 -28.65
N TRP A 18 7.47 16.22 -28.43
CA TRP A 18 6.97 15.84 -27.12
C TRP A 18 7.59 14.51 -26.68
N VAL A 19 8.08 14.48 -25.44
CA VAL A 19 8.57 13.24 -24.82
C VAL A 19 7.75 12.97 -23.58
N LYS A 20 7.26 11.73 -23.44
CA LYS A 20 6.65 11.22 -22.22
C LYS A 20 7.61 10.23 -21.57
N GLN A 21 8.15 10.57 -20.42
CA GLN A 21 9.11 9.72 -19.71
C GLN A 21 8.74 9.60 -18.23
N TRP A 22 8.93 8.42 -17.69
CA TRP A 22 8.83 8.14 -16.27
C TRP A 22 9.87 7.08 -15.87
N PRO A 23 10.72 7.29 -14.85
CA PRO A 23 10.91 8.54 -14.10
C PRO A 23 11.57 9.65 -14.95
N VAL A 24 11.38 10.89 -14.53
CA VAL A 24 12.03 12.05 -15.19
C VAL A 24 13.53 11.96 -14.96
N ASP A 25 14.30 12.00 -16.05
CA ASP A 25 15.76 12.03 -16.02
C ASP A 25 16.26 13.35 -16.64
N GLY A 26 17.23 13.99 -15.99
CA GLY A 26 17.83 15.22 -16.48
C GLY A 26 18.56 15.08 -17.84
N GLN A 27 18.94 13.86 -18.23
CA GLN A 27 19.52 13.60 -19.55
C GLN A 27 18.49 13.79 -20.67
N THR A 28 17.22 13.52 -20.43
CA THR A 28 16.16 13.69 -21.43
C THR A 28 15.96 15.15 -21.80
N GLU A 29 16.07 16.05 -20.85
CA GLU A 29 16.00 17.48 -21.08
C GLU A 29 17.16 17.93 -21.98
N ASN A 30 18.38 17.47 -21.70
CA ASN A 30 19.54 17.75 -22.52
C ASN A 30 19.44 17.21 -23.96
N LEU A 31 18.84 16.01 -24.11
CA LEU A 31 18.57 15.43 -25.42
C LEU A 31 17.54 16.26 -26.21
N LEU A 32 16.48 16.74 -25.54
CA LEU A 32 15.50 17.64 -26.17
C LEU A 32 16.13 18.95 -26.59
N TYR A 33 17.01 19.54 -25.77
CA TYR A 33 17.78 20.72 -26.20
C TYR A 33 18.67 20.45 -27.43
N ALA A 34 19.23 19.25 -27.54
CA ALA A 34 20.07 18.88 -28.70
C ALA A 34 19.23 18.71 -29.99
N THR A 35 17.93 18.52 -29.90
CA THR A 35 17.02 18.42 -31.07
C THR A 35 16.56 19.80 -31.57
N LEU A 36 16.82 20.88 -30.82
CA LEU A 36 16.45 22.22 -31.23
C LEU A 36 17.32 22.68 -32.40
N VAL A 37 16.71 22.96 -33.53
CA VAL A 37 17.36 23.57 -34.67
C VAL A 37 17.35 25.09 -34.47
N ALA A 38 18.51 25.71 -34.39
CA ALA A 38 18.63 27.17 -34.36
C ALA A 38 18.16 27.73 -35.71
N GLY A 39 16.87 28.03 -35.80
CA GLY A 39 16.30 28.71 -36.98
C GLY A 39 16.65 30.20 -36.97
N SER A 40 16.79 30.78 -38.13
CA SER A 40 17.05 32.22 -38.32
C SER A 40 15.86 33.14 -37.99
N GLY A 41 14.83 32.62 -37.35
CA GLY A 41 13.64 33.34 -36.90
C GLY A 41 13.66 33.64 -35.40
N SER A 42 13.16 34.78 -35.01
CA SER A 42 13.19 35.38 -33.66
C SER A 42 12.42 34.60 -32.53
N SER A 43 12.04 33.37 -32.73
CA SER A 43 11.41 32.55 -31.69
C SER A 43 12.48 31.74 -30.96
N ASN A 44 12.78 32.09 -29.72
CA ASN A 44 13.58 31.26 -28.82
C ASN A 44 12.85 29.94 -28.62
N ALA A 45 13.22 28.90 -29.38
CA ALA A 45 12.79 27.57 -29.12
C ALA A 45 13.36 27.13 -27.76
N GLY A 46 12.50 26.66 -26.88
CA GLY A 46 12.87 26.23 -25.53
C GLY A 46 12.17 24.93 -25.15
N VAL A 47 12.82 24.16 -24.29
CA VAL A 47 12.24 22.99 -23.71
C VAL A 47 11.45 23.41 -22.47
N THR A 48 10.16 23.09 -22.42
CA THR A 48 9.30 23.40 -21.27
C THR A 48 8.52 22.16 -20.85
N GLN A 49 8.39 21.98 -19.55
CA GLN A 49 7.53 20.94 -19.04
C GLN A 49 6.05 21.30 -19.26
N VAL A 50 5.32 20.44 -19.97
CA VAL A 50 3.92 20.70 -20.37
C VAL A 50 2.99 20.75 -19.16
N ASN A 51 3.26 19.93 -18.14
CA ASN A 51 2.47 19.90 -16.93
C ASN A 51 2.93 20.96 -15.93
N LYS A 52 2.64 22.22 -16.21
CA LYS A 52 3.01 23.38 -15.38
C LYS A 52 2.31 23.44 -14.01
N GLY A 53 1.41 22.53 -13.69
CA GLY A 53 0.78 22.44 -12.37
C GLY A 53 1.75 21.94 -11.27
N PHE A 54 2.93 21.50 -11.68
CA PHE A 54 4.01 21.10 -10.76
C PHE A 54 5.19 22.04 -10.91
N ASP A 55 5.87 22.29 -9.78
CA ASP A 55 7.11 23.05 -9.73
C ASP A 55 8.11 22.52 -10.79
N ALA A 56 8.86 23.41 -11.42
CA ALA A 56 9.91 23.08 -12.40
C ALA A 56 10.98 22.12 -11.82
N HIS A 57 11.13 22.12 -10.49
CA HIS A 57 12.02 21.24 -9.73
C HIS A 57 11.31 20.03 -9.09
N TYR A 58 10.05 19.74 -9.50
CA TYR A 58 9.31 18.63 -8.94
C TYR A 58 9.93 17.27 -9.29
N ASP A 59 10.60 16.68 -8.30
CA ASP A 59 11.07 15.30 -8.39
C ASP A 59 9.95 14.36 -7.93
N ALA A 60 9.26 13.76 -8.89
CA ALA A 60 8.19 12.80 -8.63
C ALA A 60 8.71 11.55 -7.91
N ARG A 61 9.97 11.16 -8.09
CA ARG A 61 10.58 10.04 -7.39
C ARG A 61 10.81 10.37 -5.92
N ALA A 62 11.36 11.53 -5.63
CA ALA A 62 11.55 12.00 -4.26
C ALA A 62 10.21 12.13 -3.53
N SER A 63 9.20 12.69 -4.18
CA SER A 63 7.84 12.80 -3.66
C SER A 63 7.20 11.44 -3.38
N TYR A 64 7.40 10.46 -4.26
CA TYR A 64 6.92 9.09 -4.06
C TYR A 64 7.63 8.39 -2.90
N VAL A 65 8.94 8.53 -2.76
CA VAL A 65 9.74 7.91 -1.70
C VAL A 65 9.42 8.55 -0.34
N ASN A 66 9.23 9.87 -0.31
CA ASN A 66 8.98 10.64 0.92
C ASN A 66 7.50 10.74 1.29
N ARG A 67 6.60 10.05 0.56
CA ARG A 67 5.17 10.07 0.87
C ARG A 67 4.92 9.60 2.31
N SER A 68 4.07 10.30 3.05
CA SER A 68 3.67 9.94 4.42
C SER A 68 2.99 8.56 4.49
N THR A 69 2.32 8.14 3.42
CA THR A 69 1.68 6.82 3.30
C THR A 69 2.66 5.63 3.28
N ARG A 70 3.96 5.87 3.15
CA ARG A 70 5.00 4.82 3.24
C ARG A 70 4.93 4.04 4.57
N TRP A 71 4.56 4.72 5.64
CA TRP A 71 4.49 4.14 6.98
C TRP A 71 3.17 3.44 7.29
N MET A 72 2.14 3.59 6.45
CA MET A 72 0.81 3.02 6.67
C MET A 72 0.79 1.50 6.91
N PRO A 73 1.56 0.66 6.20
CA PRO A 73 1.60 -0.77 6.49
C PRO A 73 2.14 -1.08 7.89
N TRP A 74 3.14 -0.34 8.37
CA TRP A 74 3.70 -0.50 9.72
C TRP A 74 2.72 -0.09 10.81
N VAL A 75 2.02 1.03 10.60
CA VAL A 75 0.93 1.46 11.48
C VAL A 75 -0.18 0.43 11.48
N GLY A 76 -0.55 -0.09 10.31
CA GLY A 76 -1.53 -1.16 10.18
C GLY A 76 -1.13 -2.41 10.95
N LEU A 77 0.13 -2.85 10.83
CA LEU A 77 0.67 -3.98 11.58
C LEU A 77 0.58 -3.75 13.10
N ALA A 78 0.96 -2.57 13.57
CA ALA A 78 0.89 -2.22 15.00
C ALA A 78 -0.56 -2.27 15.53
N ILE A 79 -1.51 -1.70 14.77
CA ILE A 79 -2.93 -1.78 15.10
C ILE A 79 -3.41 -3.24 15.11
N GLY A 80 -3.01 -4.03 14.12
CA GLY A 80 -3.32 -5.45 14.06
C GLY A 80 -2.82 -6.22 15.29
N VAL A 81 -1.59 -5.96 15.71
CA VAL A 81 -1.02 -6.55 16.93
C VAL A 81 -1.85 -6.17 18.16
N LEU A 82 -2.22 -4.89 18.32
CA LEU A 82 -3.04 -4.44 19.44
C LEU A 82 -4.41 -5.14 19.47
N VAL A 83 -5.08 -5.22 18.32
CA VAL A 83 -6.37 -5.90 18.19
C VAL A 83 -6.25 -7.39 18.54
N GLY A 84 -5.24 -8.09 18.04
CA GLY A 84 -4.99 -9.51 18.33
C GLY A 84 -4.73 -9.75 19.82
N VAL A 85 -3.88 -8.94 20.44
CA VAL A 85 -3.59 -9.00 21.89
C VAL A 85 -4.85 -8.78 22.70
N PHE A 86 -5.62 -7.74 22.37
CA PHE A 86 -6.86 -7.41 23.10
C PHE A 86 -7.92 -8.48 22.95
N GLY A 87 -8.13 -9.00 21.75
CA GLY A 87 -9.10 -10.06 21.47
C GLY A 87 -8.86 -11.31 22.32
N VAL A 88 -7.62 -11.82 22.34
CA VAL A 88 -7.27 -12.99 23.13
C VAL A 88 -7.29 -12.70 24.63
N ARG A 89 -6.81 -11.52 25.08
CA ARG A 89 -6.84 -11.15 26.51
C ARG A 89 -8.25 -11.03 27.07
N ARG A 90 -9.21 -10.58 26.29
CA ARG A 90 -10.61 -10.49 26.70
C ARG A 90 -11.20 -11.88 27.00
N ARG A 91 -10.77 -12.91 26.27
CA ARG A 91 -11.27 -14.31 26.39
C ARG A 91 -10.32 -15.24 27.15
N ARG A 92 -9.31 -14.68 27.83
CA ARG A 92 -8.27 -15.47 28.53
C ARG A 92 -8.84 -16.49 29.55
N LEU A 93 -9.95 -16.17 30.21
CA LEU A 93 -10.58 -17.07 31.18
C LEU A 93 -11.22 -18.29 30.51
N GLU A 94 -11.85 -18.12 29.34
CA GLU A 94 -12.41 -19.21 28.56
C GLU A 94 -11.29 -20.15 28.11
N TYR A 95 -10.19 -19.64 27.62
CA TYR A 95 -9.06 -20.44 27.16
C TYR A 95 -8.34 -21.14 28.32
N ALA A 96 -8.19 -20.49 29.47
CA ALA A 96 -7.59 -21.11 30.65
C ALA A 96 -8.49 -22.21 31.24
N GLY A 97 -9.82 -22.02 31.21
CA GLY A 97 -10.81 -23.01 31.62
C GLY A 97 -10.81 -24.23 30.71
N ALA A 98 -10.72 -24.00 29.39
CA ALA A 98 -10.65 -25.08 28.40
C ALA A 98 -9.38 -25.96 28.58
N LEU A 99 -8.26 -25.37 28.94
CA LEU A 99 -7.03 -26.12 29.28
C LEU A 99 -7.23 -26.94 30.56
N HIS A 100 -7.89 -26.38 31.55
CA HIS A 100 -8.18 -27.10 32.82
C HIS A 100 -9.13 -28.30 32.64
N SER A 101 -10.03 -28.22 31.65
CA SER A 101 -10.90 -29.35 31.28
C SER A 101 -10.20 -30.42 30.42
N GLY A 102 -8.90 -30.32 30.20
CA GLY A 102 -8.11 -31.34 29.49
C GLY A 102 -7.91 -31.06 28.01
N GLN A 103 -8.24 -29.85 27.51
CA GLN A 103 -7.96 -29.49 26.12
C GLN A 103 -6.44 -29.35 25.90
N SER A 104 -5.93 -29.92 24.79
CA SER A 104 -4.53 -29.78 24.44
C SER A 104 -4.17 -28.35 23.99
N LYS A 105 -2.94 -27.91 24.23
CA LYS A 105 -2.43 -26.61 23.76
C LYS A 105 -2.56 -26.45 22.26
N GLY A 106 -2.29 -27.50 21.50
CA GLY A 106 -2.43 -27.48 20.04
C GLY A 106 -3.86 -27.21 19.59
N ALA A 107 -4.85 -27.87 20.21
CA ALA A 107 -6.27 -27.66 19.92
C ALA A 107 -6.72 -26.23 20.28
N GLN A 108 -6.24 -25.67 21.39
CA GLN A 108 -6.47 -24.28 21.77
C GLN A 108 -5.94 -23.30 20.72
N LEU A 109 -4.69 -23.47 20.28
CA LEU A 109 -4.08 -22.60 19.28
C LEU A 109 -4.75 -22.69 17.93
N LEU A 110 -5.14 -23.90 17.52
CA LEU A 110 -5.94 -24.09 16.30
C LEU A 110 -7.28 -23.36 16.40
N GLY A 111 -7.98 -23.47 17.53
CA GLY A 111 -9.25 -22.74 17.74
C GLY A 111 -9.07 -21.22 17.64
N ILE A 112 -8.07 -20.66 18.32
CA ILE A 112 -7.73 -19.24 18.23
C ILE A 112 -7.37 -18.85 16.78
N GLY A 113 -6.55 -19.66 16.11
CA GLY A 113 -6.11 -19.41 14.74
C GLY A 113 -7.26 -19.43 13.74
N VAL A 114 -8.14 -20.42 13.81
CA VAL A 114 -9.31 -20.53 12.92
C VAL A 114 -10.29 -19.39 13.20
N GLU A 115 -10.66 -19.15 14.44
CA GLU A 115 -11.57 -18.07 14.80
C GLU A 115 -11.04 -16.70 14.35
N THR A 116 -9.78 -16.41 14.67
CA THR A 116 -9.12 -15.15 14.26
C THR A 116 -9.00 -15.07 12.75
N GLY A 117 -8.61 -16.16 12.09
CA GLY A 117 -8.46 -16.25 10.64
C GLY A 117 -9.77 -15.98 9.90
N VAL A 118 -10.89 -16.49 10.38
CA VAL A 118 -12.20 -16.29 9.75
C VAL A 118 -12.61 -14.81 9.83
N TRP A 119 -12.69 -14.21 11.01
CA TRP A 119 -13.21 -12.85 11.10
C TRP A 119 -12.20 -11.81 10.56
N ALA A 120 -10.89 -11.98 10.82
CA ALA A 120 -9.87 -11.08 10.29
C ALA A 120 -9.70 -11.28 8.77
N GLY A 121 -9.79 -12.51 8.28
CA GLY A 121 -9.76 -12.83 6.85
C GLY A 121 -10.94 -12.21 6.11
N LEU A 122 -12.15 -12.33 6.62
CA LEU A 122 -13.34 -11.70 6.03
C LEU A 122 -13.21 -10.16 5.99
N ALA A 123 -12.75 -9.55 7.08
CA ALA A 123 -12.52 -8.10 7.13
C ALA A 123 -11.46 -7.66 6.12
N THR A 124 -10.36 -8.42 6.01
CA THR A 124 -9.30 -8.15 5.03
C THR A 124 -9.79 -8.31 3.60
N PHE A 125 -10.54 -9.38 3.33
CA PHE A 125 -11.13 -9.62 2.01
C PHE A 125 -12.09 -8.50 1.61
N ALA A 126 -12.99 -8.08 2.51
CA ALA A 126 -13.91 -6.97 2.26
C ALA A 126 -13.14 -5.66 1.98
N SER A 127 -12.09 -5.38 2.77
CA SER A 127 -11.24 -4.21 2.55
C SER A 127 -10.53 -4.25 1.19
N CYS A 128 -9.98 -5.40 0.80
CA CYS A 128 -9.33 -5.57 -0.50
C CYS A 128 -10.32 -5.43 -1.67
N ALA A 129 -11.55 -5.95 -1.52
CA ALA A 129 -12.61 -5.81 -2.53
C ALA A 129 -13.02 -4.35 -2.73
N LEU A 130 -13.16 -3.58 -1.65
CA LEU A 130 -13.44 -2.14 -1.71
C LEU A 130 -12.28 -1.37 -2.37
N LEU A 131 -11.03 -1.70 -2.03
CA LEU A 131 -9.85 -1.09 -2.63
C LEU A 131 -9.77 -1.40 -4.13
N LEU A 132 -10.09 -2.62 -4.54
CA LEU A 132 -10.16 -3.02 -5.95
C LEU A 132 -11.22 -2.20 -6.70
N ALA A 133 -12.44 -2.12 -6.16
CA ALA A 133 -13.52 -1.35 -6.77
C ALA A 133 -13.15 0.13 -6.92
N TYR A 134 -12.49 0.70 -5.90
CA TYR A 134 -12.01 2.07 -5.95
C TYR A 134 -10.89 2.27 -6.98
N ALA A 135 -9.88 1.39 -7.01
CA ALA A 135 -8.75 1.47 -7.91
C ALA A 135 -9.19 1.41 -9.38
N VAL A 136 -10.09 0.47 -9.72
CA VAL A 136 -10.63 0.32 -11.09
C VAL A 136 -11.44 1.54 -11.49
N ARG A 137 -12.19 2.16 -10.56
CA ARG A 137 -13.03 3.32 -10.86
C ARG A 137 -12.21 4.59 -11.06
N MET A 138 -11.14 4.79 -10.29
CA MET A 138 -10.36 6.03 -10.27
C MET A 138 -9.19 6.04 -11.25
N SER A 139 -8.57 4.91 -11.52
CA SER A 139 -7.33 4.82 -12.29
C SER A 139 -7.39 3.67 -13.29
N ARG A 140 -8.10 3.88 -14.42
CA ARG A 140 -8.30 2.84 -15.43
C ARG A 140 -6.99 2.31 -16.05
N SER A 141 -5.95 3.13 -16.17
CA SER A 141 -4.66 2.72 -16.76
C SER A 141 -3.74 2.01 -15.78
N ASP A 142 -3.73 2.47 -14.50
CA ASP A 142 -2.71 2.06 -13.52
C ASP A 142 -3.31 1.39 -12.26
N TRP A 143 -4.54 0.87 -12.37
CA TRP A 143 -5.26 0.28 -11.23
C TRP A 143 -4.49 -0.84 -10.52
N VAL A 144 -3.68 -1.61 -11.26
CA VAL A 144 -2.86 -2.70 -10.70
C VAL A 144 -1.80 -2.14 -9.75
N ALA A 145 -1.09 -1.10 -10.15
CA ALA A 145 -0.05 -0.47 -9.32
C ALA A 145 -0.65 0.18 -8.06
N VAL A 146 -1.78 0.87 -8.21
CA VAL A 146 -2.52 1.49 -7.11
C VAL A 146 -3.01 0.42 -6.13
N LEU A 147 -3.61 -0.66 -6.65
CA LEU A 147 -4.09 -1.77 -5.83
C LEU A 147 -2.95 -2.46 -5.08
N ALA A 148 -1.84 -2.78 -5.76
CA ALA A 148 -0.68 -3.41 -5.15
C ALA A 148 -0.08 -2.58 -4.01
N ALA A 149 -0.10 -1.26 -4.14
CA ALA A 149 0.34 -0.36 -3.08
C ALA A 149 -0.64 -0.31 -1.90
N ALA A 150 -1.95 -0.29 -2.18
CA ALA A 150 -3.00 -0.14 -1.17
C ALA A 150 -3.23 -1.42 -0.34
N VAL A 151 -3.17 -2.60 -0.96
CA VAL A 151 -3.42 -3.91 -0.32
C VAL A 151 -2.38 -4.25 0.76
N ARG A 152 -1.20 -3.65 0.71
CA ARG A 152 -0.14 -3.88 1.71
C ARG A 152 -0.60 -3.56 3.14
N THR A 153 -1.43 -2.53 3.31
CA THR A 153 -1.91 -2.13 4.64
C THR A 153 -2.89 -3.14 5.26
N PRO A 154 -3.99 -3.56 4.61
CA PRO A 154 -4.89 -4.57 5.19
C PRO A 154 -4.20 -5.93 5.38
N LEU A 155 -3.27 -6.31 4.51
CA LEU A 155 -2.48 -7.54 4.71
C LEU A 155 -1.57 -7.43 5.93
N ALA A 156 -0.95 -6.28 6.17
CA ALA A 156 -0.13 -6.05 7.36
C ALA A 156 -0.97 -6.10 8.66
N VAL A 157 -2.18 -5.53 8.64
CA VAL A 157 -3.14 -5.65 9.77
C VAL A 157 -3.47 -7.11 10.03
N PHE A 158 -3.84 -7.87 8.99
CA PHE A 158 -4.14 -9.29 9.12
C PHE A 158 -2.99 -10.09 9.72
N ALA A 159 -1.78 -9.90 9.18
CA ALA A 159 -0.58 -10.56 9.70
C ALA A 159 -0.33 -10.20 11.17
N GLY A 160 -0.47 -8.92 11.54
CA GLY A 160 -0.33 -8.45 12.92
C GLY A 160 -1.33 -9.11 13.87
N VAL A 161 -2.61 -9.18 13.48
CA VAL A 161 -3.67 -9.83 14.26
C VAL A 161 -3.36 -11.30 14.46
N MET A 162 -3.03 -12.03 13.39
CA MET A 162 -2.77 -13.47 13.43
C MET A 162 -1.57 -13.81 14.33
N VAL A 163 -0.44 -13.14 14.09
CA VAL A 163 0.78 -13.38 14.88
C VAL A 163 0.56 -13.06 16.35
N ALA A 164 -0.04 -11.91 16.65
CA ALA A 164 -0.29 -11.50 18.03
C ALA A 164 -1.28 -12.43 18.75
N SER A 165 -2.35 -12.86 18.10
CA SER A 165 -3.33 -13.78 18.68
C SER A 165 -2.71 -15.12 19.02
N LEU A 166 -1.90 -15.68 18.13
CA LEU A 166 -1.21 -16.95 18.39
C LEU A 166 -0.15 -16.82 19.49
N LEU A 167 0.65 -15.76 19.47
CA LEU A 167 1.68 -15.52 20.51
C LEU A 167 1.05 -15.33 21.89
N VAL A 168 -0.02 -14.53 21.99
CA VAL A 168 -0.72 -14.36 23.28
C VAL A 168 -1.41 -15.65 23.71
N GLY A 169 -1.99 -16.41 22.76
CA GLY A 169 -2.56 -17.74 23.02
C GLY A 169 -1.53 -18.72 23.64
N LEU A 170 -0.29 -18.71 23.12
CA LEU A 170 0.83 -19.51 23.67
C LEU A 170 1.15 -19.14 25.11
N LEU A 171 1.05 -17.87 25.48
CA LEU A 171 1.36 -17.36 26.82
C LEU A 171 0.30 -17.71 27.89
N ILE A 172 -0.91 -18.11 27.49
CA ILE A 172 -1.96 -18.52 28.42
C ILE A 172 -1.62 -19.90 28.98
N ARG A 173 -1.53 -20.00 30.30
CA ARG A 173 -1.25 -21.25 31.03
C ARG A 173 -2.36 -21.57 31.99
N GLU A 174 -2.60 -22.87 32.22
CA GLU A 174 -3.57 -23.38 33.16
C GLU A 174 -3.35 -22.85 34.59
N SER A 175 -2.09 -22.79 35.05
CA SER A 175 -1.72 -22.27 36.37
C SER A 175 -2.12 -20.82 36.64
N GLN A 176 -2.51 -20.06 35.59
CA GLN A 176 -2.95 -18.69 35.72
C GLN A 176 -4.45 -18.54 36.00
N LEU A 177 -5.22 -19.64 35.96
CA LEU A 177 -6.68 -19.63 36.13
C LEU A 177 -7.07 -18.97 37.44
N PHE A 178 -6.51 -19.44 38.58
CA PHE A 178 -6.79 -18.90 39.92
C PHE A 178 -6.38 -17.43 40.08
N ARG A 179 -5.29 -17.04 39.44
CA ARG A 179 -4.81 -15.66 39.46
C ARG A 179 -5.77 -14.72 38.69
N PHE A 180 -6.41 -15.21 37.66
CA PHE A 180 -7.38 -14.43 36.88
C PHE A 180 -8.71 -14.27 37.62
N PHE A 181 -9.16 -15.28 38.38
CA PHE A 181 -10.35 -15.17 39.25
C PHE A 181 -10.14 -14.16 40.39
N LYS A 182 -8.97 -14.12 41.01
CA LYS A 182 -8.68 -13.23 42.14
C LYS A 182 -8.60 -11.73 41.73
N LYS A 183 -8.40 -11.42 40.45
CA LYS A 183 -8.27 -10.03 39.95
C LYS A 183 -9.56 -9.47 39.37
N ARG A 184 -10.67 -10.17 39.50
CA ARG A 184 -12.00 -9.75 39.06
C ARG A 184 -12.74 -9.21 40.26
#